data_d58421b4549c4504dffc64107eb5381c
#
_entry.id   d58421b4549c4504dffc64107eb5381c
#
_cell.length_a   1.000
_cell.length_b   1.000
_cell.length_c   1.000
_cell.angle_alpha   90.00
_cell.angle_beta   90.00
_cell.angle_gamma   90.00
#
_symmetry.space_group_name_H-M   'P 1'
#
loop_
_entity.id
_entity.type
_entity.pdbx_description
1 polymer ?
#
loop_
_entity_poly.entity_id
_entity_poly.type
_entity_poly.pdbx_seq_one_letter_code
_entity_poly.pdbx_strand_id
1 'polypeptide(L)' 'KQKLVFTLRDIEELEIKEIEIITGLTSIQIKTNLYLARKSIRKKLNEINKER' A
#
# COMPACT_ATOMS: atom_id res chain seq x y z
N LYS A 1 -4.31 -7.72 2.75
CA LYS A 1 -3.21 -7.11 3.50
C LYS A 1 -2.58 -5.92 2.77
N GLN A 2 -2.40 -6.02 1.45
CA GLN A 2 -1.85 -4.91 0.66
C GLN A 2 -2.72 -3.65 0.80
N LYS A 3 -4.03 -3.84 0.67
CA LYS A 3 -4.98 -2.74 0.73
C LYS A 3 -5.02 -2.10 2.12
N LEU A 4 -4.96 -2.92 3.16
CA LEU A 4 -4.93 -2.44 4.55
C LEU A 4 -3.67 -1.63 4.83
N VAL A 5 -2.51 -2.17 4.46
CA VAL A 5 -1.22 -1.50 4.66
C VAL A 5 -1.16 -0.18 3.90
N PHE A 6 -1.63 -0.17 2.65
CA PHE A 6 -1.70 1.04 1.85
C PHE A 6 -2.57 2.10 2.51
N THR A 7 -3.75 1.71 2.99
CA THR A 7 -4.66 2.63 3.66
C THR A 7 -4.03 3.22 4.92
N LEU A 8 -3.40 2.38 5.74
CA LEU A 8 -2.76 2.84 6.98
C LEU A 8 -1.60 3.79 6.70
N ARG A 9 -0.81 3.51 5.67
CA ARG A 9 0.37 4.33 5.38
C ARG A 9 0.06 5.58 4.57
N ASP A 10 -0.67 5.45 3.48
CA ASP A 10 -0.87 6.55 2.55
C ASP A 10 -2.10 7.41 2.84
N ILE A 11 -3.15 6.83 3.44
CA ILE A 11 -4.37 7.57 3.76
C ILE A 11 -4.38 8.06 5.19
N GLU A 12 -4.09 7.17 6.14
CA GLU A 12 -4.03 7.50 7.57
C GLU A 12 -2.70 8.13 7.99
N GLU A 13 -1.70 8.08 7.13
CA GLU A 13 -0.37 8.65 7.36
C GLU A 13 0.35 8.11 8.59
N LEU A 14 0.11 6.85 8.93
CA LEU A 14 0.79 6.20 10.04
C LEU A 14 2.23 5.87 9.70
N GLU A 15 3.08 5.87 10.71
CA GLU A 15 4.47 5.46 10.55
C GLU A 15 4.58 3.94 10.44
N ILE A 16 5.66 3.47 9.82
CA ILE A 16 5.91 2.03 9.64
C ILE A 16 5.84 1.28 10.97
N LYS A 17 6.42 1.84 12.04
CA LYS A 17 6.39 1.23 13.37
C LYS A 17 4.97 1.03 13.88
N GLU A 18 4.11 2.00 13.67
CA GLU A 18 2.71 1.92 14.08
C GLU A 18 1.98 0.84 13.30
N ILE A 19 2.25 0.73 12.01
CA ILE A 19 1.66 -0.30 11.16
C ILE A 19 2.13 -1.68 11.59
N GLU A 20 3.39 -1.83 11.97
CA GLU A 20 3.92 -3.10 12.50
C GLU A 20 3.13 -3.56 13.72
N ILE A 21 2.84 -2.63 14.64
CA ILE A 21 2.10 -2.92 15.86
C ILE A 21 0.66 -3.33 15.54
N ILE A 22 0.01 -2.59 14.66
CA ILE A 22 -1.40 -2.83 14.30
C ILE A 22 -1.58 -4.14 13.52
N THR A 23 -0.69 -4.41 12.57
CA THR A 23 -0.83 -5.55 11.64
C THR A 23 -0.06 -6.78 12.06
N GLY A 24 0.95 -6.64 12.90
CA GLY A 24 1.86 -7.74 13.24
C GLY A 24 2.85 -8.08 12.13
N LEU A 25 2.90 -7.29 11.07
CA LEU A 25 3.84 -7.49 9.96
C LEU A 25 5.18 -6.85 10.27
N THR A 26 6.25 -7.36 9.64
CA THR A 26 7.57 -6.75 9.73
C THR A 26 7.66 -5.53 8.82
N SER A 27 8.66 -4.68 9.05
CA SER A 27 8.87 -3.50 8.19
C SER A 27 9.09 -3.88 6.73
N ILE A 28 9.80 -4.97 6.49
CA ILE A 28 10.04 -5.47 5.13
C ILE A 28 8.74 -5.90 4.47
N GLN A 29 7.90 -6.63 5.19
CA GLN A 29 6.59 -7.06 4.69
C GLN A 29 5.69 -5.86 4.40
N ILE A 30 5.71 -4.85 5.26
CA ILE A 30 4.94 -3.63 5.07
C ILE A 30 5.38 -2.91 3.80
N LYS A 31 6.68 -2.73 3.62
CA LYS A 31 7.23 -2.06 2.43
C LYS A 31 6.90 -2.82 1.15
N THR A 32 6.99 -4.15 1.19
CA THR A 32 6.64 -5.00 0.05
C THR A 32 5.15 -4.85 -0.30
N ASN A 33 4.28 -4.90 0.69
CA ASN A 33 2.85 -4.73 0.49
C ASN A 33 2.51 -3.35 -0.08
N LEU A 34 3.19 -2.31 0.40
CA LEU A 34 3.01 -0.96 -0.13
C LEU A 34 3.42 -0.87 -1.60
N TYR A 35 4.56 -1.45 -1.93
CA TYR A 35 5.05 -1.47 -3.30
C TYR A 35 4.04 -2.15 -4.24
N LEU A 36 3.55 -3.32 -3.84
CA LEU A 36 2.60 -4.07 -4.65
C LEU A 36 1.25 -3.34 -4.79
N ALA A 37 0.78 -2.73 -3.71
CA ALA A 37 -0.46 -1.97 -3.74
C ALA A 37 -0.35 -0.77 -4.67
N ARG A 38 0.74 -0.02 -4.58
CA ARG A 38 0.97 1.16 -5.43
C ARG A 38 1.13 0.77 -6.89
N LYS A 39 1.81 -0.34 -7.15
CA LYS A 39 1.98 -0.86 -8.51
C LYS A 39 0.62 -1.24 -9.13
N SER A 40 -0.24 -1.88 -8.34
CA SER A 40 -1.57 -2.28 -8.78
C SER A 40 -2.43 -1.06 -9.11
N ILE A 41 -2.40 -0.05 -8.27
CA ILE A 41 -3.15 1.19 -8.48
C ILE A 41 -2.65 1.92 -9.73
N ARG A 42 -1.33 2.00 -9.92
CA ARG A 42 -0.73 2.63 -11.09
C ARG A 42 -1.17 1.93 -12.37
N LYS A 43 -1.21 0.60 -12.34
CA LYS A 43 -1.65 -0.19 -13.50
C LYS A 43 -3.10 0.13 -13.86
N LYS A 44 -3.98 0.21 -12.87
CA LYS A 44 -5.39 0.55 -13.10
C LYS A 44 -5.55 1.95 -13.68
N LEU A 45 -4.81 2.91 -13.18
CA LEU A 45 -4.85 4.28 -13.72
C LEU A 45 -4.38 4.34 -15.16
N ASN A 46 -3.34 3.58 -15.50
CA ASN A 46 -2.85 3.51 -16.88
C ASN A 46 -3.89 2.89 -17.81
N GLU A 47 -4.60 1.86 -17.36
CA GLU A 47 -5.66 1.23 -18.15
C GLU A 47 -6.81 2.19 -18.41
N ILE A 48 -7.22 2.95 -17.40
CA ILE A 48 -8.26 3.96 -17.53
C ILE A 48 -7.84 5.04 -18.53
N ASN A 49 -6.59 5.49 -18.46
CA ASN A 49 -6.07 6.51 -19.37
C ASN A 49 -5.98 6.02 -20.82
N LYS A 50 -5.71 4.74 -21.02
CA LYS A 50 -5.62 4.15 -22.37
C LYS A 50 -6.95 4.05 -23.07
N GLU A 51 -8.04 4.00 -22.33
CA GLU A 51 -9.39 3.89 -22.89
C GLU A 51 -9.93 5.23 -23.41
N ARG A 52 -9.20 6.29 -23.20
CA ARG A 52 -9.52 7.60 -23.74
C ARG A 52 -8.78 7.84 -25.04
#